data_13a0bb629fa13d71cfe4567190662f7d
#
_entry.id   13a0bb629fa13d71cfe4567190662f7d
#
_cell.length_a   1.000
_cell.length_b   1.000
_cell.length_c   1.000
_cell.angle_alpha   90.00
_cell.angle_beta   90.00
_cell.angle_gamma   90.00
#
_symmetry.space_group_name_H-M   'P 1'
#
loop_
_entity.id
_entity.type
_entity.pdbx_description
1 polymer ?
#
loop_
_entity_poly.entity_id
_entity_poly.type
_entity_poly.pdbx_seq_one_letter_code
_entity_poly.pdbx_strand_id
1 'polypeptide(L)'
;MILSAERTAPGIAPLESLGLPSLLDGSQGRNRGPEEKSALDASNDLEAIHAWLASRASNPNTRSAYQKEAERFLLWCIMEKNTALSSVTIPQASQYLRWLEDLARLTPEAWSRKWRVPAAQWIGKKSERRDSPAWRPFNGPLSHTSRRQALTVVRLLFSFLTKTGYLRTNPFDQVPQRIRFLPGEGAPKEFSDRSLTPEQWGDVLRCLDAMEDGIEK
;
A
#
# COMPACT_ATOMS: atom_id res chain seq x y z
N MET A 1 36.56 -11.96 -21.22
CA MET A 1 35.57 -12.90 -20.66
C MET A 1 34.62 -12.08 -19.80
N ILE A 2 33.52 -11.60 -20.41
CA ILE A 2 32.55 -10.72 -19.76
C ILE A 2 31.54 -11.65 -19.11
N LEU A 3 31.57 -11.71 -17.77
CA LEU A 3 30.55 -12.36 -16.99
C LEU A 3 29.20 -11.67 -17.24
N SER A 4 28.32 -12.33 -17.98
CA SER A 4 26.93 -11.99 -18.04
C SER A 4 26.35 -12.11 -16.62
N ALA A 5 26.22 -10.97 -15.93
CA ALA A 5 25.37 -10.91 -14.74
C ALA A 5 23.96 -11.30 -15.21
N GLU A 6 23.50 -12.49 -14.84
CA GLU A 6 22.13 -12.93 -15.03
C GLU A 6 21.22 -11.85 -14.46
N ARG A 7 20.48 -11.18 -15.33
CA ARG A 7 19.40 -10.26 -14.96
C ARG A 7 18.24 -11.09 -14.44
N THR A 8 18.35 -11.59 -13.23
CA THR A 8 17.21 -12.20 -12.58
C THR A 8 16.17 -11.07 -12.41
N ALA A 9 15.08 -11.15 -13.14
CA ALA A 9 13.99 -10.21 -12.99
C ALA A 9 13.53 -10.25 -11.52
N PRO A 10 13.33 -9.10 -10.85
CA PRO A 10 12.90 -9.09 -9.45
C PRO A 10 11.60 -9.87 -9.32
N GLY A 11 11.57 -10.84 -8.41
CA GLY A 11 10.35 -11.59 -8.08
C GLY A 11 9.45 -10.81 -7.13
N ILE A 12 8.18 -11.18 -7.05
CA ILE A 12 7.28 -10.66 -6.01
C ILE A 12 7.70 -11.28 -4.68
N ALA A 13 8.20 -10.45 -3.79
CA ALA A 13 8.66 -10.82 -2.45
C ALA A 13 8.30 -9.74 -1.43
N PRO A 14 8.16 -10.08 -0.14
CA PRO A 14 8.01 -9.10 0.93
C PRO A 14 9.19 -8.14 1.02
N LEU A 15 8.96 -6.93 1.56
CA LEU A 15 10.00 -5.90 1.71
C LEU A 15 11.26 -6.41 2.42
N GLU A 16 11.12 -7.32 3.38
CA GLU A 16 12.21 -7.88 4.17
C GLU A 16 13.18 -8.75 3.37
N SER A 17 12.71 -9.30 2.25
CA SER A 17 13.48 -10.19 1.37
C SER A 17 13.62 -9.67 -0.05
N LEU A 18 13.11 -8.44 -0.30
CA LEU A 18 13.11 -7.86 -1.64
C LEU A 18 14.50 -7.35 -2.02
N GLY A 19 15.13 -8.02 -2.98
CA GLY A 19 16.35 -7.55 -3.63
C GLY A 19 15.99 -6.74 -4.87
N LEU A 20 16.53 -5.51 -4.99
CA LEU A 20 16.29 -4.64 -6.13
C LEU A 20 17.55 -4.51 -7.00
N PRO A 21 17.42 -4.67 -8.33
CA PRO A 21 18.49 -4.31 -9.23
C PRO A 21 18.77 -2.80 -9.15
N SER A 22 20.02 -2.39 -9.30
CA SER A 22 20.44 -0.96 -9.22
C SER A 22 19.67 -0.02 -10.16
N LEU A 23 19.16 -0.54 -11.27
CA LEU A 23 18.30 0.22 -12.19
C LEU A 23 16.89 0.50 -11.65
N LEU A 24 16.45 -0.24 -10.64
CA LEU A 24 15.10 -0.19 -10.07
C LEU A 24 15.10 0.14 -8.57
N ASP A 25 16.28 0.26 -7.95
CA ASP A 25 16.41 0.54 -6.52
C ASP A 25 16.17 2.01 -6.15
N GLY A 26 16.13 2.90 -7.14
CA GLY A 26 15.89 4.33 -6.96
C GLY A 26 17.12 5.16 -6.61
N SER A 27 18.31 4.57 -6.51
CA SER A 27 19.56 5.33 -6.31
C SER A 27 19.78 6.39 -7.41
N GLN A 28 19.33 6.09 -8.64
CA GLN A 28 19.35 6.98 -9.79
C GLN A 28 17.93 7.45 -10.19
N GLY A 29 17.04 7.58 -9.23
CA GLY A 29 15.64 7.94 -9.48
C GLY A 29 15.52 9.37 -10.07
N ARG A 30 14.67 9.53 -11.11
CA ARG A 30 14.50 10.82 -11.83
C ARG A 30 13.97 11.95 -10.97
N ASN A 31 13.23 11.65 -9.92
CA ASN A 31 12.62 12.60 -8.99
C ASN A 31 13.41 12.69 -7.67
N ARG A 32 14.63 12.11 -7.60
CA ARG A 32 15.49 12.22 -6.43
C ARG A 32 15.87 13.68 -6.17
N GLY A 33 15.79 14.09 -4.91
CA GLY A 33 16.37 15.34 -4.45
C GLY A 33 17.90 15.26 -4.42
N PRO A 34 18.59 16.39 -4.31
CA PRO A 34 20.04 16.42 -4.05
C PRO A 34 20.32 15.78 -2.69
N GLU A 35 21.34 14.94 -2.62
CA GLU A 35 21.68 14.18 -1.41
C GLU A 35 21.98 15.10 -0.23
N GLU A 36 22.71 16.19 -0.47
CA GLU A 36 23.07 17.20 0.52
C GLU A 36 21.88 17.99 1.09
N LYS A 37 20.70 17.90 0.46
CA LYS A 37 19.44 18.51 0.90
C LYS A 37 18.47 17.50 1.50
N SER A 38 18.82 16.22 1.49
CA SER A 38 18.00 15.16 2.08
C SER A 38 18.23 15.08 3.58
N ALA A 39 17.17 15.11 4.35
CA ALA A 39 17.20 14.81 5.77
C ALA A 39 17.15 13.29 6.07
N LEU A 40 17.08 12.45 5.01
CA LEU A 40 17.12 10.99 5.13
C LEU A 40 18.51 10.50 4.73
N ASP A 41 19.10 9.69 5.59
CA ASP A 41 20.25 8.86 5.27
C ASP A 41 19.76 7.59 4.56
N ALA A 42 19.43 7.74 3.27
CA ALA A 42 18.86 6.67 2.45
C ALA A 42 19.41 6.74 1.03
N SER A 43 20.15 5.71 0.64
CA SER A 43 20.79 5.60 -0.67
C SER A 43 19.81 5.18 -1.78
N ASN A 44 18.74 4.48 -1.40
CA ASN A 44 17.78 3.88 -2.33
C ASN A 44 16.34 3.94 -1.79
N ASP A 45 15.38 3.60 -2.65
CA ASP A 45 13.94 3.68 -2.32
C ASP A 45 13.53 2.73 -1.19
N LEU A 46 14.17 1.57 -1.06
CA LEU A 46 13.86 0.61 -0.01
C LEU A 46 14.29 1.15 1.36
N GLU A 47 15.49 1.70 1.47
CA GLU A 47 15.97 2.36 2.69
C GLU A 47 15.09 3.55 3.08
N ALA A 48 14.67 4.35 2.10
CA ALA A 48 13.78 5.48 2.34
C ALA A 48 12.38 5.04 2.86
N ILE A 49 11.84 3.92 2.35
CA ILE A 49 10.62 3.31 2.88
C ILE A 49 10.84 2.83 4.32
N HIS A 50 11.97 2.17 4.61
CA HIS A 50 12.28 1.70 5.95
C HIS A 50 12.40 2.87 6.95
N ALA A 51 13.06 3.96 6.57
CA ALA A 51 13.14 5.18 7.37
C ALA A 51 11.75 5.79 7.66
N TRP A 52 10.88 5.83 6.64
CA TRP A 52 9.50 6.27 6.82
C TRP A 52 8.71 5.37 7.78
N LEU A 53 8.83 4.05 7.64
CA LEU A 53 8.16 3.09 8.53
C LEU A 53 8.69 3.20 9.96
N ALA A 54 9.98 3.44 10.16
CA ALA A 54 10.58 3.65 11.47
C ALA A 54 10.03 4.93 12.13
N SER A 55 9.80 6.00 11.38
CA SER A 55 9.20 7.25 11.89
C SER A 55 7.75 7.08 12.36
N ARG A 56 7.06 5.99 12.00
CA ARG A 56 5.67 5.67 12.35
C ARG A 56 5.54 4.54 13.38
N ALA A 57 6.65 4.17 14.03
CA ALA A 57 6.76 2.94 14.84
C ALA A 57 5.99 2.93 16.16
N SER A 58 5.34 4.02 16.56
CA SER A 58 4.63 4.11 17.85
C SER A 58 3.44 3.14 18.00
N ASN A 59 2.85 2.67 16.89
CA ASN A 59 1.76 1.70 16.90
C ASN A 59 2.06 0.56 15.91
N PRO A 60 2.25 -0.69 16.38
CA PRO A 60 2.57 -1.85 15.52
C PRO A 60 1.52 -2.11 14.43
N ASN A 61 0.24 -1.94 14.74
CA ASN A 61 -0.84 -2.18 13.77
C ASN A 61 -0.81 -1.13 12.65
N THR A 62 -0.58 0.13 12.99
CA THR A 62 -0.43 1.22 12.01
C THR A 62 0.80 0.98 11.14
N ARG A 63 1.93 0.61 11.75
CA ARG A 63 3.16 0.28 11.02
C ARG A 63 2.94 -0.86 10.04
N SER A 64 2.32 -1.96 10.47
CA SER A 64 2.01 -3.11 9.61
C SER A 64 1.10 -2.74 8.44
N ALA A 65 0.07 -1.92 8.69
CA ALA A 65 -0.83 -1.43 7.65
C ALA A 65 -0.08 -0.55 6.62
N TYR A 66 0.80 0.33 7.08
CA TYR A 66 1.60 1.21 6.23
C TYR A 66 2.63 0.42 5.42
N GLN A 67 3.33 -0.51 6.04
CA GLN A 67 4.29 -1.40 5.38
C GLN A 67 3.62 -2.16 4.23
N LYS A 68 2.44 -2.73 4.47
CA LYS A 68 1.68 -3.47 3.47
C LYS A 68 1.35 -2.61 2.24
N GLU A 69 0.93 -1.38 2.42
CA GLU A 69 0.56 -0.53 1.27
C GLU A 69 1.79 0.06 0.57
N ALA A 70 2.86 0.38 1.29
CA ALA A 70 4.15 0.78 0.69
C ALA A 70 4.76 -0.37 -0.14
N GLU A 71 4.72 -1.59 0.38
CA GLU A 71 5.17 -2.81 -0.29
C GLU A 71 4.40 -3.06 -1.59
N ARG A 72 3.08 -2.99 -1.55
CA ARG A 72 2.21 -3.13 -2.72
C ARG A 72 2.53 -2.12 -3.80
N PHE A 73 2.72 -0.89 -3.41
CA PHE A 73 3.05 0.18 -4.33
C PHE A 73 4.45 0.02 -4.93
N LEU A 74 5.47 -0.29 -4.12
CA LEU A 74 6.84 -0.54 -4.58
C LEU A 74 6.87 -1.72 -5.57
N LEU A 75 6.24 -2.83 -5.22
CA LEU A 75 6.12 -3.99 -6.11
C LEU A 75 5.43 -3.64 -7.42
N TRP A 76 4.37 -2.83 -7.38
CA TRP A 76 3.69 -2.35 -8.58
C TRP A 76 4.63 -1.49 -9.45
N CYS A 77 5.41 -0.59 -8.85
CA CYS A 77 6.41 0.21 -9.58
C CYS A 77 7.40 -0.69 -10.32
N ILE A 78 7.94 -1.68 -9.64
CA ILE A 78 8.99 -2.55 -10.15
C ILE A 78 8.42 -3.56 -11.17
N MET A 79 7.41 -4.30 -10.76
CA MET A 79 6.90 -5.44 -11.52
C MET A 79 6.00 -5.00 -12.68
N GLU A 80 5.12 -4.04 -12.47
CA GLU A 80 4.16 -3.59 -13.48
C GLU A 80 4.72 -2.48 -14.36
N LYS A 81 5.42 -1.51 -13.75
CA LYS A 81 5.90 -0.32 -14.46
C LYS A 81 7.39 -0.40 -14.86
N ASN A 82 8.14 -1.37 -14.33
CA ASN A 82 9.59 -1.49 -14.52
C ASN A 82 10.31 -0.16 -14.25
N THR A 83 9.96 0.49 -13.13
CA THR A 83 10.49 1.79 -12.74
C THR A 83 10.75 1.84 -11.24
N ALA A 84 11.74 2.61 -10.81
CA ALA A 84 11.97 2.90 -9.41
C ALA A 84 10.83 3.76 -8.84
N LEU A 85 10.54 3.65 -7.52
CA LEU A 85 9.54 4.46 -6.83
C LEU A 85 9.87 5.96 -6.97
N SER A 86 11.13 6.32 -6.81
CA SER A 86 11.63 7.70 -6.99
C SER A 86 11.65 8.20 -8.44
N SER A 87 11.16 7.39 -9.38
CA SER A 87 11.00 7.80 -10.79
C SER A 87 9.53 7.87 -11.22
N VAL A 88 8.59 7.62 -10.32
CA VAL A 88 7.15 7.62 -10.61
C VAL A 88 6.70 9.02 -11.05
N THR A 89 5.95 9.04 -12.15
CA THR A 89 5.36 10.24 -12.75
C THR A 89 3.88 10.43 -12.36
N ILE A 90 3.33 11.63 -12.55
CA ILE A 90 1.90 11.90 -12.30
C ILE A 90 0.97 10.94 -13.06
N PRO A 91 1.18 10.68 -14.38
CA PRO A 91 0.37 9.68 -15.09
C PRO A 91 0.44 8.28 -14.48
N GLN A 92 1.61 7.85 -14.02
CA GLN A 92 1.78 6.55 -13.35
C GLN A 92 1.08 6.53 -11.99
N ALA A 93 1.16 7.59 -11.19
CA ALA A 93 0.43 7.71 -9.93
C ALA A 93 -1.10 7.58 -10.14
N SER A 94 -1.65 8.23 -11.17
CA SER A 94 -3.05 8.07 -11.58
C SER A 94 -3.37 6.65 -12.09
N GLN A 95 -2.40 5.99 -12.73
CA GLN A 95 -2.57 4.65 -13.25
C GLN A 95 -2.59 3.60 -12.14
N TYR A 96 -1.88 3.81 -11.02
CA TYR A 96 -1.95 2.92 -9.86
C TYR A 96 -3.37 2.79 -9.31
N LEU A 97 -4.09 3.90 -9.20
CA LEU A 97 -5.49 3.85 -8.77
C LEU A 97 -6.36 3.00 -9.71
N ARG A 98 -6.23 3.21 -11.03
CA ARG A 98 -6.96 2.40 -12.01
C ARG A 98 -6.58 0.92 -11.95
N TRP A 99 -5.31 0.63 -11.69
CA TRP A 99 -4.81 -0.73 -11.52
C TRP A 99 -5.46 -1.42 -10.31
N LEU A 100 -5.59 -0.73 -9.16
CA LEU A 100 -6.30 -1.24 -7.99
C LEU A 100 -7.80 -1.48 -8.26
N GLU A 101 -8.44 -0.61 -9.04
CA GLU A 101 -9.83 -0.78 -9.47
C GLU A 101 -9.99 -1.99 -10.39
N ASP A 102 -9.08 -2.16 -11.33
CA ASP A 102 -9.09 -3.28 -12.29
C ASP A 102 -8.82 -4.61 -11.59
N LEU A 103 -7.94 -4.66 -10.58
CA LEU A 103 -7.70 -5.84 -9.76
C LEU A 103 -8.97 -6.33 -9.05
N ALA A 104 -9.92 -5.40 -8.79
CA ALA A 104 -11.18 -5.71 -8.16
C ALA A 104 -12.27 -6.24 -9.11
N ARG A 105 -12.13 -6.06 -10.45
CA ARG A 105 -13.24 -6.29 -11.37
C ARG A 105 -12.92 -7.00 -12.68
N LEU A 106 -11.67 -6.99 -13.14
CA LEU A 106 -11.35 -7.59 -14.43
C LEU A 106 -11.24 -9.11 -14.33
N THR A 107 -11.72 -9.81 -15.35
CA THR A 107 -11.42 -11.22 -15.55
C THR A 107 -9.93 -11.42 -15.87
N PRO A 108 -9.35 -12.61 -15.65
CA PRO A 108 -7.94 -12.87 -15.98
C PRO A 108 -7.58 -12.53 -17.43
N GLU A 109 -8.48 -12.79 -18.38
CA GLU A 109 -8.28 -12.51 -19.80
C GLU A 109 -8.29 -11.00 -20.10
N ALA A 110 -9.23 -10.25 -19.51
CA ALA A 110 -9.29 -8.80 -19.64
C ALA A 110 -8.09 -8.12 -18.96
N TRP A 111 -7.66 -8.67 -17.82
CA TRP A 111 -6.47 -8.24 -17.11
C TRP A 111 -5.21 -8.38 -17.97
N SER A 112 -4.96 -9.58 -18.54
CA SER A 112 -3.76 -9.88 -19.33
C SER A 112 -3.64 -9.05 -20.60
N ARG A 113 -4.75 -8.47 -21.11
CA ARG A 113 -4.72 -7.53 -22.24
C ARG A 113 -4.30 -6.11 -21.85
N LYS A 114 -4.39 -5.76 -20.57
CA LYS A 114 -4.19 -4.39 -20.08
C LYS A 114 -2.95 -4.23 -19.22
N TRP A 115 -2.61 -5.27 -18.46
CA TRP A 115 -1.56 -5.24 -17.46
C TRP A 115 -0.48 -6.27 -17.75
N ARG A 116 0.76 -5.90 -17.44
CA ARG A 116 1.95 -6.68 -17.77
C ARG A 116 2.04 -7.98 -16.97
N VAL A 117 1.79 -7.89 -15.66
CA VAL A 117 1.96 -9.02 -14.73
C VAL A 117 0.63 -9.72 -14.53
N PRO A 118 0.53 -11.04 -14.70
CA PRO A 118 -0.72 -11.78 -14.49
C PRO A 118 -1.33 -11.56 -13.12
N ALA A 119 -2.66 -11.45 -13.03
CA ALA A 119 -3.39 -11.22 -11.77
C ALA A 119 -3.05 -12.27 -10.69
N ALA A 120 -2.81 -13.52 -11.09
CA ALA A 120 -2.44 -14.61 -10.19
C ALA A 120 -1.09 -14.40 -9.48
N GLN A 121 -0.22 -13.54 -10.00
CA GLN A 121 1.02 -13.17 -9.31
C GLN A 121 0.79 -12.11 -8.22
N TRP A 122 -0.33 -11.40 -8.24
CA TRP A 122 -0.68 -10.38 -7.27
C TRP A 122 -1.55 -10.91 -6.14
N ILE A 123 -2.42 -11.88 -6.42
CA ILE A 123 -3.41 -12.39 -5.46
C ILE A 123 -2.99 -13.79 -5.01
N GLY A 124 -2.85 -13.97 -3.71
CA GLY A 124 -2.53 -15.22 -3.06
C GLY A 124 -3.56 -15.63 -2.02
N LYS A 125 -3.29 -16.72 -1.32
CA LYS A 125 -4.13 -17.19 -0.21
C LYS A 125 -3.82 -16.37 1.05
N LYS A 126 -4.84 -16.06 1.82
CA LYS A 126 -4.73 -15.31 3.09
C LYS A 126 -3.87 -16.05 4.13
N SER A 127 -3.84 -17.37 4.07
CA SER A 127 -3.11 -18.24 5.00
C SER A 127 -1.61 -18.35 4.68
N GLU A 128 -1.15 -17.84 3.52
CA GLU A 128 0.26 -17.92 3.14
C GLU A 128 1.12 -17.06 4.07
N ARG A 129 2.22 -17.67 4.52
CA ARG A 129 3.21 -16.99 5.34
C ARG A 129 4.04 -16.04 4.47
N ARG A 130 4.57 -14.97 5.08
CA ARG A 130 5.39 -13.98 4.36
C ARG A 130 6.71 -14.56 3.80
N ASP A 131 7.25 -15.58 4.43
CA ASP A 131 8.47 -16.28 4.01
C ASP A 131 8.23 -17.38 2.95
N SER A 132 6.96 -17.61 2.57
CA SER A 132 6.59 -18.61 1.56
C SER A 132 6.84 -18.09 0.13
N PRO A 133 7.39 -18.92 -0.78
CA PRO A 133 7.45 -18.59 -2.21
C PRO A 133 6.08 -18.36 -2.86
N ALA A 134 5.01 -18.88 -2.24
CA ALA A 134 3.63 -18.67 -2.68
C ALA A 134 3.02 -17.38 -2.13
N TRP A 135 3.73 -16.63 -1.30
CA TRP A 135 3.24 -15.36 -0.79
C TRP A 135 2.95 -14.35 -1.91
N ARG A 136 1.86 -13.61 -1.75
CA ARG A 136 1.45 -12.55 -2.69
C ARG A 136 0.97 -11.32 -1.89
N PRO A 137 1.12 -10.10 -2.44
CA PRO A 137 0.82 -8.87 -1.69
C PRO A 137 -0.69 -8.64 -1.44
N PHE A 138 -1.56 -9.35 -2.16
CA PHE A 138 -3.01 -9.25 -2.00
C PHE A 138 -3.62 -10.60 -1.67
N ASN A 139 -4.63 -10.61 -0.80
CA ASN A 139 -5.44 -11.79 -0.46
C ASN A 139 -6.76 -11.83 -1.25
N GLY A 140 -6.93 -10.94 -2.21
CA GLY A 140 -8.12 -10.75 -3.02
C GLY A 140 -8.28 -9.31 -3.48
N PRO A 141 -9.34 -9.03 -4.24
CA PRO A 141 -9.72 -7.68 -4.65
C PRO A 141 -9.90 -6.74 -3.46
N LEU A 142 -9.54 -5.48 -3.63
CA LEU A 142 -9.72 -4.47 -2.60
C LEU A 142 -11.11 -3.84 -2.67
N SER A 143 -11.80 -3.75 -1.52
CA SER A 143 -13.01 -2.95 -1.37
C SER A 143 -12.73 -1.45 -1.59
N HIS A 144 -13.77 -0.65 -1.80
CA HIS A 144 -13.67 0.81 -1.91
C HIS A 144 -12.87 1.43 -0.74
N THR A 145 -13.19 1.05 0.50
CA THR A 145 -12.50 1.55 1.70
C THR A 145 -11.02 1.17 1.70
N SER A 146 -10.69 -0.07 1.30
CA SER A 146 -9.30 -0.54 1.23
C SER A 146 -8.51 0.17 0.13
N ARG A 147 -9.12 0.44 -1.05
CA ARG A 147 -8.47 1.24 -2.11
C ARG A 147 -8.21 2.67 -1.66
N ARG A 148 -9.17 3.28 -0.95
CA ARG A 148 -9.00 4.61 -0.36
C ARG A 148 -7.86 4.65 0.64
N GLN A 149 -7.79 3.65 1.53
CA GLN A 149 -6.70 3.53 2.49
C GLN A 149 -5.34 3.35 1.80
N ALA A 150 -5.25 2.48 0.80
CA ALA A 150 -4.02 2.28 0.03
C ALA A 150 -3.52 3.59 -0.58
N LEU A 151 -4.40 4.36 -1.23
CA LEU A 151 -4.04 5.65 -1.81
C LEU A 151 -3.62 6.67 -0.74
N THR A 152 -4.31 6.71 0.41
CA THR A 152 -3.96 7.59 1.53
C THR A 152 -2.56 7.28 2.05
N VAL A 153 -2.24 6.01 2.26
CA VAL A 153 -0.92 5.59 2.77
C VAL A 153 0.19 5.90 1.78
N VAL A 154 -0.01 5.65 0.49
CA VAL A 154 0.98 5.99 -0.55
C VAL A 154 1.20 7.51 -0.62
N ARG A 155 0.16 8.33 -0.50
CA ARG A 155 0.30 9.79 -0.41
C ARG A 155 1.10 10.24 0.81
N LEU A 156 0.86 9.62 1.97
CA LEU A 156 1.62 9.92 3.18
C LEU A 156 3.09 9.56 3.02
N LEU A 157 3.40 8.45 2.36
CA LEU A 157 4.77 8.08 2.00
C LEU A 157 5.42 9.15 1.12
N PHE A 158 4.80 9.50 -0.01
CA PHE A 158 5.36 10.52 -0.92
C PHE A 158 5.46 11.90 -0.29
N SER A 159 4.49 12.30 0.54
CA SER A 159 4.55 13.54 1.32
C SER A 159 5.74 13.55 2.28
N PHE A 160 6.03 12.44 2.95
CA PHE A 160 7.20 12.31 3.81
C PHE A 160 8.50 12.40 3.01
N LEU A 161 8.61 11.63 1.93
CA LEU A 161 9.81 11.62 1.08
C LEU A 161 10.10 12.99 0.45
N THR A 162 9.05 13.75 0.11
CA THR A 162 9.23 15.11 -0.41
C THR A 162 9.61 16.10 0.70
N LYS A 163 8.95 16.03 1.86
CA LYS A 163 9.26 16.91 3.00
C LYS A 163 10.65 16.71 3.56
N THR A 164 11.19 15.50 3.46
CA THR A 164 12.55 15.17 3.90
C THR A 164 13.61 15.45 2.83
N GLY A 165 13.21 15.93 1.64
CA GLY A 165 14.13 16.23 0.55
C GLY A 165 14.63 15.01 -0.22
N TYR A 166 14.19 13.79 0.12
CA TYR A 166 14.53 12.59 -0.63
C TYR A 166 13.98 12.64 -2.06
N LEU A 167 12.76 13.16 -2.24
CA LEU A 167 12.15 13.47 -3.53
C LEU A 167 12.01 14.99 -3.72
N ARG A 168 12.08 15.44 -4.97
CA ARG A 168 11.88 16.86 -5.34
C ARG A 168 10.41 17.25 -5.31
N THR A 169 9.53 16.36 -5.80
CA THR A 169 8.10 16.62 -5.96
C THR A 169 7.27 15.39 -5.57
N ASN A 170 6.01 15.62 -5.20
CA ASN A 170 5.06 14.57 -4.92
C ASN A 170 4.10 14.37 -6.12
N PRO A 171 4.25 13.28 -6.90
CA PRO A 171 3.39 13.04 -8.05
C PRO A 171 1.91 12.81 -7.68
N PHE A 172 1.62 12.48 -6.41
CA PHE A 172 0.25 12.25 -5.93
C PHE A 172 -0.52 13.53 -5.60
N ASP A 173 0.12 14.71 -5.54
CA ASP A 173 -0.56 15.98 -5.29
C ASP A 173 -1.56 16.33 -6.38
N GLN A 174 -1.33 15.86 -7.61
CA GLN A 174 -2.21 16.06 -8.77
C GLN A 174 -3.19 14.91 -9.01
N VAL A 175 -3.16 13.84 -8.19
CA VAL A 175 -4.08 12.70 -8.31
C VAL A 175 -5.34 12.98 -7.50
N PRO A 176 -6.56 12.78 -8.05
CA PRO A 176 -7.79 12.99 -7.32
C PRO A 176 -7.86 12.21 -6.02
N GLN A 177 -8.34 12.86 -4.95
CA GLN A 177 -8.46 12.21 -3.63
C GLN A 177 -9.68 11.29 -3.54
N ARG A 178 -10.73 11.61 -4.30
CA ARG A 178 -11.96 10.82 -4.29
C ARG A 178 -11.80 9.59 -5.17
N ILE A 179 -12.03 8.44 -4.58
CA ILE A 179 -12.12 7.16 -5.26
C ILE A 179 -13.60 6.89 -5.51
N ARG A 180 -13.93 6.54 -6.75
CA ARG A 180 -15.30 6.17 -7.12
C ARG A 180 -15.67 4.79 -6.59
N PHE A 181 -16.94 4.60 -6.33
CA PHE A 181 -17.49 3.26 -6.13
C PHE A 181 -17.51 2.52 -7.46
N LEU A 182 -17.16 1.24 -7.41
CA LEU A 182 -17.30 0.36 -8.57
C LEU A 182 -18.75 -0.19 -8.61
N PRO A 183 -19.24 -0.62 -9.79
CA PRO A 183 -20.53 -1.28 -9.89
C PRO A 183 -20.66 -2.44 -8.92
N GLY A 184 -21.74 -2.48 -8.15
CA GLY A 184 -21.97 -3.50 -7.12
C GLY A 184 -21.36 -3.20 -5.74
N GLU A 185 -20.56 -2.15 -5.60
CA GLU A 185 -20.16 -1.66 -4.28
C GLU A 185 -21.25 -0.75 -3.71
N GLY A 186 -21.78 -1.12 -2.56
CA GLY A 186 -22.73 -0.25 -1.84
C GLY A 186 -22.06 1.03 -1.33
N ALA A 187 -22.84 2.12 -1.21
CA ALA A 187 -22.40 3.29 -0.46
C ALA A 187 -21.95 2.87 0.96
N PRO A 188 -21.02 3.61 1.59
CA PRO A 188 -20.70 3.37 2.99
C PRO A 188 -22.01 3.36 3.79
N LYS A 189 -22.20 2.36 4.65
CA LYS A 189 -23.31 2.37 5.59
C LYS A 189 -23.32 3.69 6.34
N GLU A 190 -24.49 4.32 6.42
CA GLU A 190 -24.63 5.54 7.20
C GLU A 190 -24.21 5.30 8.65
N PHE A 191 -23.83 6.36 9.34
CA PHE A 191 -23.40 6.26 10.74
C PHE A 191 -24.49 5.67 11.64
N SER A 192 -25.74 5.95 11.33
CA SER A 192 -26.93 5.38 11.98
C SER A 192 -26.96 3.85 11.97
N ASP A 193 -26.45 3.21 10.90
CA ASP A 193 -26.41 1.73 10.78
C ASP A 193 -25.35 1.08 11.68
N ARG A 194 -24.48 1.88 12.31
CA ARG A 194 -23.43 1.43 13.22
C ARG A 194 -23.65 1.85 14.67
N SER A 195 -24.66 2.65 14.92
CA SER A 195 -25.09 3.04 16.26
C SER A 195 -26.02 2.00 16.84
N LEU A 196 -25.95 1.81 18.15
CA LEU A 196 -26.92 1.00 18.88
C LEU A 196 -28.31 1.65 18.77
N THR A 197 -29.34 0.84 18.59
CA THR A 197 -30.72 1.33 18.72
C THR A 197 -30.97 1.78 20.17
N PRO A 198 -31.97 2.64 20.42
CA PRO A 198 -32.33 3.02 21.79
C PRO A 198 -32.59 1.81 22.71
N GLU A 199 -33.17 0.73 22.18
CA GLU A 199 -33.41 -0.52 22.90
C GLU A 199 -32.12 -1.24 23.25
N GLN A 200 -31.22 -1.42 22.26
CA GLN A 200 -29.89 -2.02 22.47
C GLN A 200 -29.06 -1.18 23.46
N TRP A 201 -29.19 0.15 23.42
CA TRP A 201 -28.53 1.03 24.36
C TRP A 201 -29.07 0.86 25.79
N GLY A 202 -30.40 0.70 25.92
CA GLY A 202 -31.05 0.34 27.17
C GLY A 202 -30.57 -1.00 27.75
N ASP A 203 -30.34 -1.99 26.90
CA ASP A 203 -29.80 -3.29 27.31
C ASP A 203 -28.36 -3.17 27.84
N VAL A 204 -27.51 -2.39 27.16
CA VAL A 204 -26.14 -2.12 27.61
C VAL A 204 -26.12 -1.43 28.97
N LEU A 205 -26.98 -0.43 29.17
CA LEU A 205 -27.06 0.27 30.46
C LEU A 205 -27.50 -0.65 31.58
N ARG A 206 -28.55 -1.48 31.35
CA ARG A 206 -28.97 -2.48 32.34
C ARG A 206 -27.87 -3.48 32.70
N CYS A 207 -27.08 -3.91 31.72
CA CYS A 207 -25.94 -4.77 31.99
C CYS A 207 -24.87 -4.09 32.84
N LEU A 208 -24.60 -2.81 32.60
CA LEU A 208 -23.63 -2.03 33.39
C LEU A 208 -24.11 -1.86 34.82
N ASP A 209 -25.38 -1.47 35.04
CA ASP A 209 -25.98 -1.34 36.36
C ASP A 209 -25.90 -2.66 37.15
N ALA A 210 -26.20 -3.78 36.52
CA ALA A 210 -26.10 -5.11 37.13
C ALA A 210 -24.65 -5.52 37.48
N MET A 211 -23.65 -4.99 36.80
CA MET A 211 -22.24 -5.24 37.11
C MET A 211 -21.75 -4.39 38.29
N GLU A 212 -22.24 -3.17 38.43
CA GLU A 212 -21.92 -2.30 39.59
C GLU A 212 -22.49 -2.88 40.88
N ASP A 213 -23.73 -3.37 40.88
CA ASP A 213 -24.36 -4.03 42.03
C ASP A 213 -23.64 -5.34 42.45
N GLY A 214 -22.84 -5.94 41.56
CA GLY A 214 -22.05 -7.15 41.84
C GLY A 214 -20.67 -6.91 42.49
N ILE A 215 -20.19 -5.67 42.52
CA ILE A 215 -18.86 -5.30 43.03
C ILE A 215 -18.94 -4.88 44.51
N GLU A 216 -20.13 -4.59 45.06
CA GLU A 216 -20.34 -4.17 46.47
C GLU A 216 -20.68 -5.33 47.44
N LYS A 217 -20.37 -6.58 47.10
CA LYS A 217 -20.58 -7.72 48.02
C LYS A 217 -19.27 -8.44 48.34
#